data_b30bc743c6fd577f9bd0d0cb88e7d60f
#
_entry.id   b30bc743c6fd577f9bd0d0cb88e7d60f
#
_cell.length_a   1.000
_cell.length_b   1.000
_cell.length_c   1.000
_cell.angle_alpha   90.00
_cell.angle_beta   90.00
_cell.angle_gamma   90.00
#
_symmetry.space_group_name_H-M   'P 1'
#
loop_
_entity.id
_entity.type
_entity.pdbx_description
1 polymer ?
#
loop_
_entity_poly.entity_id
_entity_poly.type
_entity_poly.pdbx_seq_one_letter_code
_entity_poly.pdbx_strand_id
1 'polypeptide(L)'
;MAGKNVEQAVADLVNEFGGKHDTDYVTHMIITALGLGTDSTSTLDLKIASSALKEMREAFAMFDPYANRKKVTIFGSARTKKDDPLYLHTQNVAAELAAQGWMVVTGAGPGIMEAGMVGAGRDQSIGVSIRLPFEASANPIIAGDGKFVEMRYFFTRKLMLMKDSQAFICMPGGFGTLDETFELLTLMQTGRGAIAPTVLLDLPGDHFWRTMDEFIQAQLLPRGLISASDLSLY
;
A
#
# COMPACT_ATOMS: atom_id res chain seq x y z
N MET A 1 5.61 47.89 -8.27
CA MET A 1 5.30 46.64 -8.99
C MET A 1 3.98 46.13 -8.42
N ALA A 2 2.88 46.21 -9.21
CA ALA A 2 1.57 45.72 -8.79
C ALA A 2 1.72 44.22 -8.53
N GLY A 3 1.33 43.74 -7.33
CA GLY A 3 1.45 42.37 -6.93
C GLY A 3 0.67 41.48 -7.87
N LYS A 4 1.36 40.66 -8.65
CA LYS A 4 0.70 39.50 -9.28
C LYS A 4 0.08 38.72 -8.14
N ASN A 5 -1.21 38.43 -8.26
CA ASN A 5 -1.86 37.48 -7.37
C ASN A 5 -1.06 36.17 -7.46
N VAL A 6 -0.67 35.60 -6.32
CA VAL A 6 0.12 34.36 -6.27
C VAL A 6 -0.53 33.28 -7.09
N GLU A 7 -1.86 33.16 -7.04
CA GLU A 7 -2.64 32.20 -7.83
C GLU A 7 -2.40 32.32 -9.34
N GLN A 8 -2.44 33.59 -9.85
CA GLN A 8 -2.20 33.82 -11.27
C GLN A 8 -0.74 33.53 -11.67
N ALA A 9 0.24 33.86 -10.83
CA ALA A 9 1.63 33.55 -11.09
C ALA A 9 1.90 32.01 -11.12
N VAL A 10 1.27 31.27 -10.23
CA VAL A 10 1.36 29.81 -10.19
C VAL A 10 0.64 29.20 -11.40
N ALA A 11 -0.54 29.69 -11.77
CA ALA A 11 -1.26 29.24 -12.94
C ALA A 11 -0.45 29.47 -14.25
N ASP A 12 0.18 30.62 -14.39
CA ASP A 12 1.06 30.91 -15.52
C ASP A 12 2.25 29.92 -15.58
N LEU A 13 2.89 29.65 -14.44
CA LEU A 13 3.99 28.67 -14.32
C LEU A 13 3.54 27.24 -14.70
N VAL A 14 2.37 26.82 -14.21
CA VAL A 14 1.83 25.49 -14.50
C VAL A 14 1.46 25.35 -15.97
N ASN A 15 0.90 26.38 -16.58
CA ASN A 15 0.60 26.38 -18.02
C ASN A 15 1.86 26.27 -18.88
N GLU A 16 2.98 26.84 -18.44
CA GLU A 16 4.25 26.77 -19.15
C GLU A 16 4.99 25.45 -18.94
N PHE A 17 5.02 24.93 -17.70
CA PHE A 17 5.89 23.78 -17.30
C PHE A 17 5.16 22.59 -16.66
N GLY A 18 3.89 22.73 -16.30
CA GLY A 18 3.16 21.81 -15.43
C GLY A 18 2.63 20.53 -16.09
N GLY A 19 2.86 20.32 -17.35
CA GLY A 19 2.35 19.13 -18.06
C GLY A 19 0.97 19.35 -18.69
N LYS A 20 0.37 18.26 -19.19
CA LYS A 20 -0.81 18.34 -20.06
C LYS A 20 -2.13 17.93 -19.41
N HIS A 21 -2.08 17.44 -18.17
CA HIS A 21 -3.24 16.87 -17.49
C HIS A 21 -3.45 17.53 -16.14
N ASP A 22 -4.71 17.78 -15.81
CA ASP A 22 -5.16 18.20 -14.47
C ASP A 22 -4.38 19.37 -13.88
N THR A 23 -4.12 20.40 -14.68
CA THR A 23 -3.33 21.58 -14.30
C THR A 23 -3.88 22.28 -13.07
N ASP A 24 -5.19 22.16 -12.80
CA ASP A 24 -5.83 22.73 -11.61
C ASP A 24 -5.32 22.06 -10.32
N TYR A 25 -5.16 20.70 -10.32
CA TYR A 25 -4.59 19.99 -9.18
C TYR A 25 -3.12 20.34 -8.98
N VAL A 26 -2.35 20.48 -10.06
CA VAL A 26 -0.93 20.88 -9.97
C VAL A 26 -0.82 22.29 -9.39
N THR A 27 -1.65 23.24 -9.87
CA THR A 27 -1.74 24.60 -9.35
C THR A 27 -2.08 24.59 -7.86
N HIS A 28 -3.11 23.83 -7.46
CA HIS A 28 -3.52 23.72 -6.07
C HIS A 28 -2.41 23.15 -5.17
N MET A 29 -1.68 22.11 -5.63
CA MET A 29 -0.54 21.57 -4.89
C MET A 29 0.56 22.60 -4.66
N ILE A 30 0.89 23.40 -5.67
CA ILE A 30 1.93 24.45 -5.55
C ILE A 30 1.46 25.56 -4.58
N ILE A 31 0.22 26.01 -4.70
CA ILE A 31 -0.35 27.02 -3.79
C ILE A 31 -0.36 26.50 -2.34
N THR A 32 -0.77 25.24 -2.14
CA THR A 32 -0.74 24.60 -0.82
C THR A 32 0.68 24.51 -0.25
N ALA A 33 1.67 24.16 -1.09
CA ALA A 33 3.07 24.11 -0.67
C ALA A 33 3.62 25.50 -0.28
N LEU A 34 3.24 26.57 -1.00
CA LEU A 34 3.57 27.94 -0.64
C LEU A 34 2.90 28.34 0.68
N GLY A 35 1.62 27.98 0.88
CA GLY A 35 0.91 28.16 2.13
C GLY A 35 1.61 27.54 3.33
N LEU A 36 2.04 26.30 3.21
CA LEU A 36 2.85 25.64 4.26
C LEU A 36 4.11 26.42 4.63
N GLY A 37 4.73 27.12 3.68
CA GLY A 37 5.92 27.93 3.94
C GLY A 37 5.59 29.27 4.63
N THR A 38 4.37 29.76 4.52
CA THR A 38 3.91 31.05 5.11
C THR A 38 3.20 30.89 6.45
N ASP A 39 2.60 29.68 6.69
CA ASP A 39 1.80 29.37 7.88
C ASP A 39 2.68 28.88 9.01
N SER A 40 3.44 29.65 9.67
CA SER A 40 4.23 29.29 10.89
C SER A 40 4.51 27.77 11.10
N THR A 41 4.67 27.02 10.00
CA THR A 41 4.85 25.57 9.97
C THR A 41 6.24 25.19 10.43
N SER A 42 6.38 24.17 11.24
CA SER A 42 7.69 23.72 11.70
C SER A 42 8.53 23.12 10.54
N THR A 43 9.86 23.19 10.67
CA THR A 43 10.77 22.52 9.72
C THR A 43 10.50 21.03 9.61
N LEU A 44 10.03 20.40 10.71
CA LEU A 44 9.68 18.97 10.70
C LEU A 44 8.45 18.71 9.83
N ASP A 45 7.41 19.53 9.95
CA ASP A 45 6.18 19.38 9.18
C ASP A 45 6.43 19.61 7.69
N LEU A 46 7.22 20.61 7.34
CA LEU A 46 7.66 20.86 5.95
C LEU A 46 8.45 19.64 5.39
N LYS A 47 9.31 19.05 6.21
CA LYS A 47 10.07 17.85 5.82
C LYS A 47 9.14 16.64 5.60
N ILE A 48 8.13 16.47 6.46
CA ILE A 48 7.13 15.39 6.32
C ILE A 48 6.36 15.57 5.02
N ALA A 49 5.76 16.74 4.81
CA ALA A 49 4.95 17.04 3.63
C ALA A 49 5.75 16.89 2.32
N SER A 50 6.95 17.46 2.26
CA SER A 50 7.83 17.39 1.10
C SER A 50 8.27 15.97 0.79
N SER A 51 8.66 15.19 1.82
CA SER A 51 9.07 13.80 1.62
C SER A 51 7.90 12.91 1.19
N ALA A 52 6.72 13.08 1.80
CA ALA A 52 5.52 12.32 1.45
C ALA A 52 5.11 12.58 -0.02
N LEU A 53 5.11 13.84 -0.46
CA LEU A 53 4.80 14.18 -1.86
C LEU A 53 5.81 13.56 -2.83
N LYS A 54 7.10 13.61 -2.49
CA LYS A 54 8.16 12.97 -3.29
C LYS A 54 7.96 11.45 -3.39
N GLU A 55 7.73 10.78 -2.26
CA GLU A 55 7.51 9.33 -2.20
C GLU A 55 6.29 8.90 -3.02
N MET A 56 5.17 9.62 -2.89
CA MET A 56 3.98 9.37 -3.71
C MET A 56 4.25 9.55 -5.19
N ARG A 57 4.94 10.63 -5.60
CA ARG A 57 5.30 10.86 -7.00
C ARG A 57 6.14 9.72 -7.57
N GLU A 58 7.17 9.27 -6.84
CA GLU A 58 8.04 8.16 -7.26
C GLU A 58 7.25 6.86 -7.40
N ALA A 59 6.36 6.58 -6.45
CA ALA A 59 5.54 5.38 -6.47
C ALA A 59 4.49 5.43 -7.60
N PHE A 60 3.82 6.55 -7.83
CA PHE A 60 2.87 6.68 -8.95
C PHE A 60 3.56 6.44 -10.30
N ALA A 61 4.75 7.02 -10.51
CA ALA A 61 5.53 6.79 -11.71
C ALA A 61 5.98 5.33 -11.87
N MET A 62 6.30 4.64 -10.76
CA MET A 62 6.66 3.22 -10.77
C MET A 62 5.46 2.32 -11.12
N PHE A 63 4.26 2.63 -10.63
CA PHE A 63 3.06 1.84 -10.90
C PHE A 63 2.45 2.10 -12.28
N ASP A 64 2.64 3.28 -12.88
CA ASP A 64 2.01 3.72 -14.14
C ASP A 64 2.16 2.72 -15.31
N PRO A 65 3.34 2.16 -15.60
CA PRO A 65 3.49 1.15 -16.67
C PRO A 65 2.65 -0.12 -16.46
N TYR A 66 2.20 -0.36 -15.23
CA TYR A 66 1.43 -1.54 -14.82
C TYR A 66 -0.04 -1.21 -14.49
N ALA A 67 -0.54 -0.01 -14.81
CA ALA A 67 -1.89 0.44 -14.49
C ALA A 67 -2.97 -0.54 -14.99
N ASN A 68 -2.79 -1.10 -16.17
CA ASN A 68 -3.73 -2.05 -16.79
C ASN A 68 -3.50 -3.52 -16.39
N ARG A 69 -2.54 -3.81 -15.51
CA ARG A 69 -2.27 -5.16 -15.03
C ARG A 69 -3.06 -5.41 -13.73
N LYS A 70 -3.70 -6.58 -13.63
CA LYS A 70 -4.32 -7.00 -12.37
C LYS A 70 -3.23 -7.22 -11.31
N LYS A 71 -3.49 -6.72 -10.12
CA LYS A 71 -2.55 -6.79 -8.98
C LYS A 71 -3.26 -7.34 -7.75
N VAL A 72 -2.58 -8.21 -7.04
CA VAL A 72 -2.98 -8.70 -5.74
C VAL A 72 -1.93 -8.33 -4.71
N THR A 73 -2.35 -7.70 -3.62
CA THR A 73 -1.44 -7.43 -2.50
C THR A 73 -1.50 -8.57 -1.49
N ILE A 74 -0.33 -9.07 -1.09
CA ILE A 74 -0.19 -10.10 -0.07
C ILE A 74 0.44 -9.49 1.18
N PHE A 75 -0.30 -9.54 2.29
CA PHE A 75 0.15 -9.17 3.63
C PHE A 75 0.49 -10.41 4.44
N GLY A 76 1.44 -10.30 5.37
CA GLY A 76 1.79 -11.40 6.26
C GLY A 76 3.07 -11.15 7.05
N SER A 77 3.42 -12.09 7.91
CA SER A 77 4.53 -11.98 8.83
C SER A 77 5.90 -11.91 8.13
N ALA A 78 6.70 -10.92 8.49
CA ALA A 78 8.11 -10.83 8.10
C ALA A 78 9.00 -11.91 8.79
N ARG A 79 8.47 -12.59 9.82
CA ARG A 79 9.22 -13.54 10.65
C ARG A 79 9.04 -15.00 10.24
N THR A 80 8.14 -15.28 9.30
CA THR A 80 7.91 -16.64 8.78
C THR A 80 9.17 -17.14 8.07
N LYS A 81 9.65 -18.30 8.48
CA LYS A 81 10.88 -18.91 7.92
C LYS A 81 10.60 -19.57 6.58
N LYS A 82 11.64 -19.78 5.77
CA LYS A 82 11.53 -20.37 4.42
C LYS A 82 11.07 -21.84 4.41
N ASP A 83 11.32 -22.55 5.49
CA ASP A 83 10.92 -23.95 5.70
C ASP A 83 9.54 -24.08 6.37
N ASP A 84 8.90 -22.98 6.72
CA ASP A 84 7.56 -22.95 7.31
C ASP A 84 6.50 -23.34 6.26
N PRO A 85 5.56 -24.22 6.59
CA PRO A 85 4.45 -24.55 5.68
C PRO A 85 3.67 -23.34 5.19
N LEU A 86 3.52 -22.29 6.00
CA LEU A 86 2.85 -21.05 5.62
C LEU A 86 3.62 -20.29 4.53
N TYR A 87 4.96 -20.28 4.60
CA TYR A 87 5.81 -19.70 3.55
C TYR A 87 5.60 -20.43 2.22
N LEU A 88 5.69 -21.75 2.25
CA LEU A 88 5.54 -22.60 1.07
C LEU A 88 4.12 -22.48 0.47
N HIS A 89 3.11 -22.40 1.32
CA HIS A 89 1.72 -22.20 0.87
C HIS A 89 1.57 -20.83 0.18
N THR A 90 2.09 -19.76 0.78
CA THR A 90 2.09 -18.42 0.18
C THR A 90 2.80 -18.40 -1.17
N GLN A 91 3.96 -19.06 -1.26
CA GLN A 91 4.71 -19.19 -2.51
C GLN A 91 3.89 -19.87 -3.61
N ASN A 92 3.20 -20.95 -3.29
CA ASN A 92 2.36 -21.68 -4.25
C ASN A 92 1.17 -20.83 -4.72
N VAL A 93 0.46 -20.19 -3.81
CA VAL A 93 -0.66 -19.28 -4.14
C VAL A 93 -0.19 -18.14 -5.04
N ALA A 94 0.95 -17.54 -4.73
CA ALA A 94 1.51 -16.46 -5.56
C ALA A 94 1.94 -16.95 -6.96
N ALA A 95 2.46 -18.18 -7.06
CA ALA A 95 2.82 -18.78 -8.35
C ALA A 95 1.58 -19.03 -9.22
N GLU A 96 0.50 -19.54 -8.64
CA GLU A 96 -0.77 -19.77 -9.36
C GLU A 96 -1.40 -18.44 -9.84
N LEU A 97 -1.37 -17.41 -9.04
CA LEU A 97 -1.85 -16.08 -9.43
C LEU A 97 -1.01 -15.47 -10.55
N ALA A 98 0.32 -15.58 -10.45
CA ALA A 98 1.22 -15.12 -11.49
C ALA A 98 1.04 -15.89 -12.81
N ALA A 99 0.80 -17.19 -12.76
CA ALA A 99 0.47 -18.00 -13.94
C ALA A 99 -0.84 -17.55 -14.62
N GLN A 100 -1.78 -16.96 -13.87
CA GLN A 100 -2.99 -16.34 -14.40
C GLN A 100 -2.80 -14.88 -14.84
N GLY A 101 -1.57 -14.37 -14.85
CA GLY A 101 -1.22 -13.05 -15.31
C GLY A 101 -1.37 -11.93 -14.27
N TRP A 102 -1.63 -12.26 -13.00
CA TRP A 102 -1.64 -11.27 -11.93
C TRP A 102 -0.22 -10.86 -11.53
N MET A 103 -0.05 -9.61 -11.15
CA MET A 103 1.15 -9.15 -10.46
C MET A 103 0.92 -9.25 -8.95
N VAL A 104 1.97 -9.63 -8.23
CA VAL A 104 1.96 -9.74 -6.76
C VAL A 104 2.66 -8.53 -6.18
N VAL A 105 1.94 -7.79 -5.34
CA VAL A 105 2.45 -6.62 -4.61
C VAL A 105 2.72 -7.03 -3.18
N THR A 106 3.88 -6.73 -2.64
CA THR A 106 4.18 -6.94 -1.22
C THR A 106 5.02 -5.79 -0.64
N GLY A 107 5.21 -5.81 0.67
CA GLY A 107 6.11 -4.91 1.38
C GLY A 107 7.61 -5.12 1.11
N ALA A 108 7.97 -6.06 0.23
CA ALA A 108 9.34 -6.36 -0.20
C ALA A 108 10.31 -6.80 0.92
N GLY A 109 9.83 -7.05 2.14
CA GLY A 109 10.62 -7.57 3.26
C GLY A 109 10.78 -9.09 3.21
N PRO A 110 11.33 -9.69 4.29
CA PRO A 110 11.46 -11.14 4.43
C PRO A 110 10.11 -11.83 4.74
N GLY A 111 10.14 -13.14 4.96
CA GLY A 111 9.00 -13.94 5.37
C GLY A 111 7.94 -14.06 4.29
N ILE A 112 6.68 -13.82 4.63
CA ILE A 112 5.55 -13.93 3.71
C ILE A 112 5.69 -13.01 2.50
N MET A 113 6.26 -11.83 2.67
CA MET A 113 6.50 -10.89 1.56
C MET A 113 7.49 -11.47 0.54
N GLU A 114 8.57 -12.08 1.02
CA GLU A 114 9.54 -12.79 0.17
C GLU A 114 8.89 -14.03 -0.47
N ALA A 115 8.11 -14.80 0.27
CA ALA A 115 7.40 -15.98 -0.24
C ALA A 115 6.51 -15.64 -1.43
N GLY A 116 5.72 -14.57 -1.31
CA GLY A 116 4.88 -14.07 -2.41
C GLY A 116 5.70 -13.72 -3.66
N MET A 117 6.83 -13.04 -3.49
CA MET A 117 7.71 -12.68 -4.60
C MET A 117 8.47 -13.86 -5.21
N VAL A 118 8.88 -14.84 -4.38
CA VAL A 118 9.49 -16.08 -4.87
C VAL A 118 8.50 -16.85 -5.74
N GLY A 119 7.24 -16.96 -5.30
CA GLY A 119 6.19 -17.64 -6.06
C GLY A 119 5.85 -16.91 -7.37
N ALA A 120 5.66 -15.62 -7.33
CA ALA A 120 5.31 -14.82 -8.49
C ALA A 120 6.47 -14.67 -9.51
N GLY A 121 7.70 -14.76 -9.02
CA GLY A 121 8.89 -14.43 -9.79
C GLY A 121 9.09 -12.91 -9.94
N ARG A 122 10.32 -12.52 -10.28
CA ARG A 122 10.73 -11.11 -10.37
C ARG A 122 9.85 -10.28 -11.32
N ASP A 123 9.50 -10.83 -12.46
CA ASP A 123 8.78 -10.11 -13.52
C ASP A 123 7.34 -9.76 -13.12
N GLN A 124 6.71 -10.58 -12.29
CA GLN A 124 5.35 -10.39 -11.78
C GLN A 124 5.30 -9.77 -10.38
N SER A 125 6.44 -9.36 -9.81
CA SER A 125 6.51 -8.79 -8.47
C SER A 125 6.63 -7.28 -8.50
N ILE A 126 5.93 -6.61 -7.56
CA ILE A 126 6.07 -5.18 -7.25
C ILE A 126 6.37 -5.06 -5.76
N GLY A 127 7.40 -4.28 -5.40
CA GLY A 127 7.85 -4.08 -4.04
C GLY A 127 7.61 -2.67 -3.53
N VAL A 128 6.88 -2.53 -2.41
CA VAL A 128 6.66 -1.25 -1.71
C VAL A 128 7.20 -1.36 -0.30
N SER A 129 8.48 -1.06 -0.14
CA SER A 129 9.19 -1.21 1.14
C SER A 129 9.00 -0.01 2.06
N ILE A 130 9.30 -0.22 3.34
CA ILE A 130 9.47 0.83 4.34
C ILE A 130 10.92 0.87 4.79
N ARG A 131 11.49 2.06 4.89
CA ARG A 131 12.83 2.22 5.42
C ARG A 131 12.82 2.07 6.94
N LEU A 132 13.36 0.97 7.43
CA LEU A 132 13.55 0.71 8.85
C LEU A 132 15.03 0.86 9.23
N PRO A 133 15.36 1.38 10.44
CA PRO A 133 16.74 1.70 10.82
C PRO A 133 17.69 0.50 10.86
N PHE A 134 17.16 -0.72 10.95
CA PHE A 134 17.95 -1.94 11.21
C PHE A 134 17.62 -3.10 10.27
N GLU A 135 16.87 -2.85 9.17
CA GLU A 135 16.48 -3.90 8.23
C GLU A 135 17.02 -3.61 6.83
N ALA A 136 17.29 -4.67 6.06
CA ALA A 136 17.58 -4.55 4.65
C ALA A 136 16.33 -4.02 3.91
N SER A 137 16.52 -3.09 2.99
CA SER A 137 15.42 -2.39 2.33
C SER A 137 14.58 -3.28 1.40
N ALA A 138 15.14 -4.34 0.84
CA ALA A 138 14.44 -5.23 -0.09
C ALA A 138 14.96 -6.67 -0.01
N ASN A 139 14.04 -7.63 -0.22
CA ASN A 139 14.44 -9.02 -0.41
C ASN A 139 15.15 -9.23 -1.77
N PRO A 140 15.91 -10.34 -1.94
CA PRO A 140 16.75 -10.57 -3.14
C PRO A 140 15.96 -10.63 -4.45
N ILE A 141 14.67 -10.97 -4.41
CA ILE A 141 13.85 -11.13 -5.61
C ILE A 141 13.64 -9.79 -6.32
N ILE A 142 13.43 -8.71 -5.56
CA ILE A 142 13.06 -7.39 -6.10
C ILE A 142 14.18 -6.34 -5.96
N ALA A 143 15.22 -6.64 -5.21
CA ALA A 143 16.34 -5.71 -5.02
C ALA A 143 16.90 -5.21 -6.36
N GLY A 144 17.02 -3.87 -6.50
CA GLY A 144 17.53 -3.21 -7.70
C GLY A 144 16.60 -3.25 -8.92
N ASP A 145 15.35 -3.68 -8.77
CA ASP A 145 14.36 -3.69 -9.84
C ASP A 145 13.65 -2.33 -9.96
N GLY A 146 13.28 -1.95 -11.19
CA GLY A 146 12.48 -0.73 -11.43
C GLY A 146 11.06 -0.79 -10.84
N LYS A 147 10.58 -1.98 -10.45
CA LYS A 147 9.30 -2.22 -9.78
C LYS A 147 9.41 -2.19 -8.26
N PHE A 148 10.45 -1.55 -7.73
CA PHE A 148 10.70 -1.41 -6.31
C PHE A 148 10.73 0.06 -5.91
N VAL A 149 9.99 0.43 -4.87
CA VAL A 149 10.04 1.74 -4.24
C VAL A 149 10.21 1.60 -2.72
N GLU A 150 11.05 2.45 -2.15
CA GLU A 150 11.28 2.50 -0.71
C GLU A 150 10.70 3.78 -0.14
N MET A 151 9.84 3.67 0.86
CA MET A 151 9.14 4.76 1.51
C MET A 151 9.65 4.97 2.93
N ARG A 152 9.55 6.21 3.42
CA ARG A 152 9.91 6.59 4.78
C ARG A 152 8.72 6.53 5.71
N TYR A 153 7.51 6.81 5.20
CA TYR A 153 6.31 6.94 6.02
C TYR A 153 5.36 5.76 5.79
N PHE A 154 4.79 5.27 6.90
CA PHE A 154 3.83 4.17 6.83
C PHE A 154 2.57 4.54 6.05
N PHE A 155 2.06 5.77 6.20
CA PHE A 155 0.83 6.17 5.51
C PHE A 155 0.98 6.24 3.99
N THR A 156 2.12 6.72 3.46
CA THR A 156 2.39 6.72 2.02
C THR A 156 2.54 5.30 1.49
N ARG A 157 3.24 4.44 2.23
CA ARG A 157 3.40 3.02 1.90
C ARG A 157 2.08 2.27 1.86
N LYS A 158 1.25 2.42 2.90
CA LYS A 158 -0.05 1.75 2.98
C LYS A 158 -0.97 2.17 1.84
N LEU A 159 -1.01 3.47 1.51
CA LEU A 159 -1.74 3.95 0.35
C LEU A 159 -1.33 3.18 -0.92
N MET A 160 -0.02 3.00 -1.16
CA MET A 160 0.47 2.35 -2.37
C MET A 160 0.28 0.84 -2.39
N LEU A 161 0.26 0.17 -1.24
CA LEU A 161 -0.07 -1.25 -1.13
C LEU A 161 -1.54 -1.54 -1.45
N MET A 162 -2.42 -0.55 -1.29
CA MET A 162 -3.87 -0.72 -1.45
C MET A 162 -4.42 -0.09 -2.73
N LYS A 163 -3.93 1.08 -3.14
CA LYS A 163 -4.52 1.92 -4.18
C LYS A 163 -4.70 1.24 -5.54
N ASP A 164 -3.72 0.46 -5.97
CA ASP A 164 -3.69 -0.10 -7.33
C ASP A 164 -3.93 -1.62 -7.38
N SER A 165 -4.32 -2.23 -6.25
CA SER A 165 -4.63 -3.65 -6.16
C SER A 165 -6.12 -3.94 -6.30
N GLN A 166 -6.46 -5.01 -6.99
CA GLN A 166 -7.81 -5.45 -7.26
C GLN A 166 -8.22 -6.64 -6.38
N ALA A 167 -7.29 -7.19 -5.60
CA ALA A 167 -7.54 -8.24 -4.61
C ALA A 167 -6.50 -8.19 -3.51
N PHE A 168 -6.81 -8.77 -2.36
CA PHE A 168 -5.95 -8.80 -1.19
C PHE A 168 -5.93 -10.19 -0.58
N ILE A 169 -4.76 -10.63 -0.14
CA ILE A 169 -4.56 -11.86 0.62
C ILE A 169 -3.83 -11.50 1.90
N CYS A 170 -4.45 -11.82 3.03
CA CYS A 170 -3.90 -11.63 4.35
C CYS A 170 -3.52 -12.98 4.94
N MET A 171 -2.22 -13.25 5.02
CA MET A 171 -1.66 -14.43 5.69
C MET A 171 -1.53 -14.15 7.19
N PRO A 172 -1.47 -15.15 8.06
CA PRO A 172 -1.19 -14.96 9.47
C PRO A 172 0.04 -14.10 9.73
N GLY A 173 -0.07 -13.17 10.70
CA GLY A 173 1.03 -12.25 10.97
C GLY A 173 0.88 -11.45 12.27
N GLY A 174 1.82 -10.57 12.51
CA GLY A 174 1.84 -9.74 13.72
C GLY A 174 1.08 -8.43 13.56
N PHE A 175 1.41 -7.46 14.42
CA PHE A 175 0.74 -6.16 14.46
C PHE A 175 0.72 -5.43 13.12
N GLY A 176 1.82 -5.47 12.34
CA GLY A 176 1.85 -4.83 11.03
C GLY A 176 0.84 -5.44 10.06
N THR A 177 0.74 -6.78 10.03
CA THR A 177 -0.24 -7.48 9.19
C THR A 177 -1.68 -7.17 9.61
N LEU A 178 -1.96 -7.16 10.92
CA LEU A 178 -3.28 -6.81 11.44
C LEU A 178 -3.63 -5.35 11.17
N ASP A 179 -2.68 -4.44 11.30
CA ASP A 179 -2.83 -3.02 10.99
C ASP A 179 -3.19 -2.79 9.51
N GLU A 180 -2.48 -3.45 8.59
CA GLU A 180 -2.77 -3.41 7.16
C GLU A 180 -4.14 -4.05 6.84
N THR A 181 -4.48 -5.18 7.49
CA THR A 181 -5.76 -5.86 7.30
C THR A 181 -6.93 -4.99 7.78
N PHE A 182 -6.84 -4.43 8.99
CA PHE A 182 -7.92 -3.59 9.53
C PHE A 182 -8.05 -2.25 8.81
N GLU A 183 -6.94 -1.66 8.33
CA GLU A 183 -7.04 -0.47 7.48
C GLU A 183 -7.78 -0.78 6.19
N LEU A 184 -7.45 -1.90 5.52
CA LEU A 184 -8.14 -2.33 4.31
C LEU A 184 -9.64 -2.52 4.56
N LEU A 185 -10.02 -3.26 5.60
CA LEU A 185 -11.43 -3.47 5.97
C LEU A 185 -12.13 -2.13 6.28
N THR A 186 -11.46 -1.22 6.98
CA THR A 186 -12.00 0.11 7.30
C THR A 186 -12.20 0.96 6.06
N LEU A 187 -11.28 0.94 5.10
CA LEU A 187 -11.40 1.68 3.84
C LEU A 187 -12.59 1.18 3.00
N MET A 188 -12.78 -0.14 2.94
CA MET A 188 -13.92 -0.73 2.25
C MET A 188 -15.25 -0.44 2.97
N GLN A 189 -15.30 -0.62 4.29
CA GLN A 189 -16.47 -0.33 5.13
C GLN A 189 -16.95 1.12 4.98
N THR A 190 -16.01 2.06 4.95
CA THR A 190 -16.32 3.50 4.88
C THR A 190 -16.50 4.02 3.46
N GLY A 191 -16.39 3.18 2.44
CA GLY A 191 -16.47 3.57 1.03
C GLY A 191 -15.30 4.48 0.56
N ARG A 192 -14.19 4.48 1.29
CA ARG A 192 -12.97 5.21 0.92
C ARG A 192 -12.01 4.39 0.05
N GLY A 193 -12.21 3.09 -0.02
CA GLY A 193 -11.57 2.16 -0.94
C GLY A 193 -12.59 1.43 -1.81
N ALA A 194 -12.18 0.99 -2.99
CA ALA A 194 -13.01 0.10 -3.80
C ALA A 194 -13.22 -1.23 -3.03
N ILE A 195 -14.43 -1.77 -3.09
CA ILE A 195 -14.68 -3.13 -2.58
C ILE A 195 -13.93 -4.09 -3.50
N ALA A 196 -13.03 -4.86 -2.91
CA ALA A 196 -12.19 -5.84 -3.60
C ALA A 196 -12.20 -7.16 -2.84
N PRO A 197 -12.10 -8.31 -3.53
CA PRO A 197 -11.96 -9.60 -2.88
C PRO A 197 -10.80 -9.58 -1.88
N THR A 198 -11.12 -9.89 -0.63
CA THR A 198 -10.15 -9.96 0.47
C THR A 198 -10.22 -11.36 1.07
N VAL A 199 -9.10 -12.07 1.04
CA VAL A 199 -9.00 -13.43 1.53
C VAL A 199 -8.13 -13.47 2.78
N LEU A 200 -8.71 -13.87 3.90
CA LEU A 200 -8.00 -14.18 5.13
C LEU A 200 -7.58 -15.66 5.05
N LEU A 201 -6.34 -15.91 4.71
CA LEU A 201 -5.86 -17.24 4.30
C LEU A 201 -5.01 -17.88 5.39
N ASP A 202 -5.52 -19.00 5.94
CA ASP A 202 -4.82 -19.89 6.87
C ASP A 202 -4.33 -21.16 6.19
N LEU A 203 -3.43 -21.89 6.85
CA LEU A 203 -3.19 -23.29 6.50
C LEU A 203 -4.39 -24.17 6.86
N PRO A 204 -4.62 -25.29 6.16
CA PRO A 204 -5.63 -26.25 6.56
C PRO A 204 -5.43 -26.72 8.00
N GLY A 205 -6.43 -26.51 8.84
CA GLY A 205 -6.39 -26.85 10.26
C GLY A 205 -5.83 -25.76 11.18
N ASP A 206 -5.32 -24.67 10.67
CA ASP A 206 -4.98 -23.47 11.44
C ASP A 206 -6.26 -22.66 11.78
N HIS A 207 -6.17 -21.81 12.79
CA HIS A 207 -7.31 -21.07 13.33
C HIS A 207 -7.00 -19.59 13.56
N PHE A 208 -5.94 -19.04 12.99
CA PHE A 208 -5.54 -17.65 13.22
C PHE A 208 -6.66 -16.67 12.84
N TRP A 209 -7.12 -16.73 11.62
CA TRP A 209 -8.18 -15.85 11.13
C TRP A 209 -9.55 -16.20 11.67
N ARG A 210 -9.82 -17.49 11.90
CA ARG A 210 -11.06 -17.92 12.58
C ARG A 210 -11.18 -17.31 13.96
N THR A 211 -10.10 -17.30 14.75
CA THR A 211 -10.10 -16.67 16.08
C THR A 211 -10.37 -15.17 16.01
N MET A 212 -9.84 -14.50 14.99
CA MET A 212 -10.15 -13.08 14.76
C MET A 212 -11.62 -12.88 14.37
N ASP A 213 -12.16 -13.69 13.49
CA ASP A 213 -13.56 -13.64 13.08
C ASP A 213 -14.51 -13.92 14.26
N GLU A 214 -14.21 -14.92 15.09
CA GLU A 214 -14.94 -15.20 16.33
C GLU A 214 -14.93 -13.98 17.29
N PHE A 215 -13.78 -13.30 17.42
CA PHE A 215 -13.69 -12.06 18.21
C PHE A 215 -14.57 -10.95 17.60
N ILE A 216 -14.53 -10.75 16.31
CA ILE A 216 -15.33 -9.74 15.61
C ILE A 216 -16.82 -10.02 15.81
N GLN A 217 -17.27 -11.25 15.61
CA GLN A 217 -18.66 -11.64 15.78
C GLN A 217 -19.14 -11.60 17.23
N ALA A 218 -18.29 -11.98 18.19
CA ALA A 218 -18.67 -12.03 19.61
C ALA A 218 -18.55 -10.67 20.32
N GLN A 219 -17.67 -9.78 19.87
CA GLN A 219 -17.36 -8.55 20.59
C GLN A 219 -17.78 -7.28 19.83
N LEU A 220 -17.60 -7.23 18.50
CA LEU A 220 -17.87 -6.01 17.74
C LEU A 220 -19.32 -5.94 17.29
N LEU A 221 -19.84 -6.99 16.70
CA LEU A 221 -21.19 -7.03 16.15
C LEU A 221 -22.30 -6.82 17.21
N PRO A 222 -22.32 -7.52 18.36
CA PRO A 222 -23.39 -7.35 19.35
C PRO A 222 -23.38 -5.98 20.03
N ARG A 223 -22.23 -5.27 19.99
CA ARG A 223 -22.11 -3.93 20.55
C ARG A 223 -22.44 -2.84 19.52
N GLY A 224 -22.81 -3.19 18.29
CA GLY A 224 -23.09 -2.24 17.23
C GLY A 224 -21.86 -1.45 16.77
N LEU A 225 -20.65 -1.98 16.99
CA LEU A 225 -19.39 -1.36 16.53
C LEU A 225 -19.14 -1.59 15.03
N ILE A 226 -19.78 -2.61 14.48
CA ILE A 226 -19.86 -2.93 13.07
C ILE A 226 -21.29 -3.36 12.74
N SER A 227 -21.64 -3.37 11.45
CA SER A 227 -22.90 -3.89 10.93
C SER A 227 -22.77 -5.36 10.48
N ALA A 228 -23.89 -6.07 10.33
CA ALA A 228 -23.87 -7.44 9.83
C ALA A 228 -23.32 -7.55 8.41
N SER A 229 -23.52 -6.51 7.57
CA SER A 229 -22.97 -6.44 6.21
C SER A 229 -21.44 -6.37 6.17
N ASP A 230 -20.80 -5.87 7.25
CA ASP A 230 -19.35 -5.74 7.30
C ASP A 230 -18.63 -7.10 7.39
N LEU A 231 -19.34 -8.14 7.84
CA LEU A 231 -18.83 -9.52 7.83
C LEU A 231 -18.65 -10.11 6.42
N SER A 232 -19.16 -9.46 5.39
CA SER A 232 -18.97 -9.86 3.98
C SER A 232 -17.81 -9.17 3.28
N LEU A 233 -17.00 -8.38 4.01
CA LEU A 233 -15.83 -7.70 3.47
C LEU A 233 -14.61 -8.62 3.32
N TYR A 234 -14.65 -9.84 3.92
CA TYR A 234 -13.57 -10.82 3.94
C TYR A 234 -14.10 -12.26 3.90
#